data_078e80d03a063ff1e3cc502fca19571c
#
_entry.id   078e80d03a063ff1e3cc502fca19571c
#
_cell.length_a   1.000
_cell.length_b   1.000
_cell.length_c   1.000
_cell.angle_alpha   90.00
_cell.angle_beta   90.00
_cell.angle_gamma   90.00
#
_symmetry.space_group_name_H-M   'P 1'
#
loop_
_entity.id
_entity.type
_entity.pdbx_description
1 polymer ?
#
loop_
_entity_poly.entity_id
_entity_poly.type
_entity_poly.pdbx_seq_one_letter_code
_entity_poly.pdbx_strand_id
1 'polypeptide(L)'
;SNIIAKFNQSLQAQGLSSSLSMPSNIEVATLNWYNPYLNYPFFMVPGILVSLVTMVGVYMCALNIVKEKEVGTIEQINVTPIKKYHFILGKLIPFWVIGVFVFTLGLVGVARIAYGIVPLGSVPLLYAYLAVFLVAVLGIGLLISTYSETQQQAMSLAFFVIMVFILLS
;
A
#
# COMPACT_ATOMS: atom_id res chain seq x y z
N SER A 1 -16.63 -7.16 -50.85
CA SER A 1 -17.59 -7.96 -50.01
C SER A 1 -18.10 -9.24 -50.75
N ASN A 2 -17.93 -9.38 -52.06
CA ASN A 2 -18.44 -10.52 -52.82
C ASN A 2 -17.57 -11.80 -52.73
N ILE A 3 -16.34 -11.69 -52.33
CA ILE A 3 -15.41 -12.85 -52.28
C ILE A 3 -15.69 -13.72 -51.07
N ILE A 4 -15.98 -13.12 -49.93
CA ILE A 4 -16.29 -13.85 -48.68
C ILE A 4 -17.64 -14.56 -48.79
N ALA A 5 -18.62 -13.92 -49.44
CA ALA A 5 -19.94 -14.52 -49.68
C ALA A 5 -19.84 -15.74 -50.61
N LYS A 6 -19.07 -15.67 -51.69
CA LYS A 6 -18.80 -16.80 -52.60
C LYS A 6 -18.03 -17.91 -51.92
N PHE A 7 -17.07 -17.63 -51.07
CA PHE A 7 -16.31 -18.61 -50.32
C PHE A 7 -17.20 -19.35 -49.32
N ASN A 8 -18.06 -18.62 -48.57
CA ASN A 8 -19.02 -19.23 -47.67
C ASN A 8 -20.06 -20.12 -48.40
N GLN A 9 -20.48 -19.68 -49.57
CA GLN A 9 -21.42 -20.48 -50.39
C GLN A 9 -20.77 -21.76 -50.95
N SER A 10 -19.48 -21.68 -51.32
CA SER A 10 -18.73 -22.87 -51.75
C SER A 10 -18.47 -23.87 -50.63
N LEU A 11 -18.26 -23.40 -49.40
CA LEU A 11 -18.12 -24.29 -48.23
C LEU A 11 -19.43 -24.98 -47.86
N GLN A 12 -20.55 -24.30 -48.01
CA GLN A 12 -21.88 -24.88 -47.79
C GLN A 12 -22.21 -25.94 -48.86
N ALA A 13 -21.83 -25.67 -50.10
CA ALA A 13 -22.06 -26.61 -51.22
C ALA A 13 -21.20 -27.89 -51.11
N GLN A 14 -20.05 -27.83 -50.44
CA GLN A 14 -19.14 -28.99 -50.28
C GLN A 14 -19.45 -29.84 -49.05
N GLY A 15 -20.54 -29.59 -48.34
CA GLY A 15 -20.92 -30.36 -47.15
C GLY A 15 -19.95 -30.29 -45.97
N LEU A 16 -18.97 -29.38 -46.04
CA LEU A 16 -17.96 -29.15 -45.01
C LEU A 16 -18.47 -28.31 -43.80
N SER A 17 -19.68 -27.77 -43.92
CA SER A 17 -20.28 -26.92 -42.88
C SER A 17 -20.76 -27.72 -41.65
N SER A 18 -20.83 -29.02 -41.71
CA SER A 18 -21.27 -29.84 -40.58
C SER A 18 -20.13 -30.36 -39.69
N SER A 19 -18.86 -30.15 -40.08
CA SER A 19 -17.70 -30.55 -39.27
C SER A 19 -16.88 -29.39 -38.71
N LEU A 20 -17.18 -28.13 -39.10
CA LEU A 20 -16.67 -26.96 -38.45
C LEU A 20 -17.64 -26.60 -37.30
N SER A 21 -17.52 -27.36 -36.19
CA SER A 21 -18.03 -26.87 -34.93
C SER A 21 -17.39 -25.48 -34.73
N MET A 22 -18.20 -24.42 -34.72
CA MET A 22 -17.77 -23.09 -34.32
C MET A 22 -16.87 -23.24 -33.10
N PRO A 23 -15.67 -22.62 -33.07
CA PRO A 23 -14.92 -22.64 -31.84
C PRO A 23 -15.86 -22.16 -30.77
N SER A 24 -16.13 -23.00 -29.79
CA SER A 24 -16.92 -22.69 -28.62
C SER A 24 -16.39 -21.33 -28.13
N ASN A 25 -17.25 -20.34 -28.06
CA ASN A 25 -16.91 -19.04 -27.53
C ASN A 25 -16.19 -19.29 -26.21
N ILE A 26 -14.89 -19.04 -26.16
CA ILE A 26 -14.14 -19.08 -24.92
C ILE A 26 -14.60 -17.87 -24.13
N GLU A 27 -15.62 -18.10 -23.31
CA GLU A 27 -16.07 -17.09 -22.36
C GLU A 27 -15.05 -17.05 -21.24
N VAL A 28 -14.17 -16.06 -21.29
CA VAL A 28 -13.20 -15.81 -20.23
C VAL A 28 -13.96 -15.19 -19.06
N ALA A 29 -14.43 -16.04 -18.16
CA ALA A 29 -14.99 -15.61 -16.88
C ALA A 29 -13.84 -15.23 -15.95
N THR A 30 -13.59 -13.94 -15.79
CA THR A 30 -12.66 -13.43 -14.78
C THR A 30 -13.31 -13.55 -13.41
N LEU A 31 -12.85 -14.49 -12.59
CA LEU A 31 -13.33 -14.65 -11.21
C LEU A 31 -12.45 -13.80 -10.28
N ASN A 32 -12.98 -12.69 -9.83
CA ASN A 32 -12.33 -11.86 -8.81
C ASN A 32 -12.69 -12.36 -7.40
N TRP A 33 -11.86 -13.20 -6.83
CA TRP A 33 -12.09 -13.88 -5.53
C TRP A 33 -12.36 -12.91 -4.37
N TYR A 34 -11.70 -11.73 -4.36
CA TYR A 34 -11.81 -10.77 -3.27
C TYR A 34 -12.80 -9.63 -3.55
N ASN A 35 -13.21 -9.44 -4.80
CA ASN A 35 -14.16 -8.40 -5.20
C ASN A 35 -15.02 -8.87 -6.38
N PRO A 36 -15.98 -9.82 -6.15
CA PRO A 36 -16.79 -10.42 -7.23
C PRO A 36 -17.61 -9.41 -8.01
N TYR A 37 -17.99 -8.29 -7.36
CA TYR A 37 -18.84 -7.24 -7.95
C TYR A 37 -18.04 -6.07 -8.49
N LEU A 38 -16.69 -6.13 -8.52
CA LEU A 38 -15.82 -5.04 -8.95
C LEU A 38 -16.16 -3.68 -8.30
N ASN A 39 -16.57 -3.71 -7.04
CA ASN A 39 -16.87 -2.50 -6.28
C ASN A 39 -15.58 -1.75 -5.98
N TYR A 40 -15.39 -0.62 -6.63
CA TYR A 40 -14.23 0.24 -6.50
C TYR A 40 -13.86 0.63 -5.05
N PRO A 41 -14.83 1.01 -4.18
CA PRO A 41 -14.54 1.34 -2.78
C PRO A 41 -13.87 0.22 -1.98
N PHE A 42 -14.21 -1.04 -2.22
CA PHE A 42 -13.62 -2.17 -1.50
C PHE A 42 -12.11 -2.35 -1.75
N PHE A 43 -11.65 -1.88 -2.90
CA PHE A 43 -10.22 -1.90 -3.23
C PHE A 43 -9.53 -0.61 -2.81
N MET A 44 -10.13 0.55 -3.11
CA MET A 44 -9.49 1.86 -2.92
C MET A 44 -9.40 2.28 -1.45
N VAL A 45 -10.43 2.03 -0.65
CA VAL A 45 -10.46 2.48 0.76
C VAL A 45 -9.33 1.86 1.57
N PRO A 46 -9.10 0.52 1.55
CA PRO A 46 -7.95 -0.08 2.21
C PRO A 46 -6.61 0.42 1.67
N GLY A 47 -6.48 0.59 0.34
CA GLY A 47 -5.26 1.08 -0.29
C GLY A 47 -4.88 2.49 0.17
N ILE A 48 -5.85 3.43 0.19
CA ILE A 48 -5.64 4.78 0.69
C ILE A 48 -5.27 4.77 2.17
N LEU A 49 -5.91 3.91 2.97
CA LEU A 49 -5.64 3.81 4.39
C LEU A 49 -4.21 3.35 4.67
N VAL A 50 -3.72 2.33 3.97
CA VAL A 50 -2.32 1.87 4.07
C VAL A 50 -1.36 2.97 3.62
N SER A 51 -1.65 3.67 2.53
CA SER A 51 -0.83 4.78 2.03
C SER A 51 -0.75 5.92 3.06
N LEU A 52 -1.85 6.28 3.70
CA LEU A 52 -1.89 7.29 4.76
C LEU A 52 -1.04 6.88 5.97
N VAL A 53 -1.17 5.64 6.44
CA VAL A 53 -0.38 5.12 7.57
C VAL A 53 1.10 5.11 7.24
N THR A 54 1.47 4.72 6.02
CA THR A 54 2.85 4.74 5.52
C THR A 54 3.40 6.16 5.52
N MET A 55 2.63 7.10 4.97
CA MET A 55 3.01 8.51 4.89
C MET A 55 3.26 9.10 6.28
N VAL A 56 2.28 8.94 7.19
CA VAL A 56 2.39 9.42 8.57
C VAL A 56 3.58 8.78 9.28
N GLY A 57 3.76 7.46 9.18
CA GLY A 57 4.85 6.74 9.83
C GLY A 57 6.23 7.20 9.36
N VAL A 58 6.46 7.27 8.05
CA VAL A 58 7.75 7.69 7.48
C VAL A 58 8.05 9.14 7.82
N TYR A 59 7.09 10.07 7.60
CA TYR A 59 7.32 11.49 7.86
C TYR A 59 7.55 11.77 9.35
N MET A 60 6.69 11.24 10.24
CA MET A 60 6.82 11.48 11.68
C MET A 60 8.17 10.97 12.21
N CYS A 61 8.59 9.79 11.77
CA CYS A 61 9.86 9.20 12.17
C CYS A 61 11.05 10.01 11.62
N ALA A 62 11.10 10.24 10.30
CA ALA A 62 12.20 10.94 9.66
C ALA A 62 12.37 12.36 10.18
N LEU A 63 11.29 13.15 10.20
CA LEU A 63 11.35 14.56 10.59
C LEU A 63 11.70 14.75 12.06
N ASN A 64 11.16 13.92 12.95
CA ASN A 64 11.46 14.05 14.38
C ASN A 64 12.93 13.81 14.68
N ILE A 65 13.55 12.83 14.03
CA ILE A 65 14.97 12.52 14.24
C ILE A 65 15.88 13.58 13.60
N VAL A 66 15.53 14.03 12.38
CA VAL A 66 16.31 15.06 11.69
C VAL A 66 16.20 16.42 12.41
N LYS A 67 15.03 16.75 12.97
CA LYS A 67 14.88 17.94 13.79
C LYS A 67 15.85 17.98 14.96
N GLU A 68 16.10 16.84 15.60
CA GLU A 68 17.07 16.75 16.70
C GLU A 68 18.52 16.88 16.24
N LYS A 69 18.83 16.43 15.01
CA LYS A 69 20.11 16.69 14.38
C LYS A 69 20.31 18.20 14.13
N GLU A 70 19.33 18.88 13.55
CA GLU A 70 19.38 20.33 13.26
C GLU A 70 19.56 21.16 14.52
N VAL A 71 18.88 20.80 15.61
CA VAL A 71 18.96 21.51 16.90
C VAL A 71 20.23 21.17 17.69
N GLY A 72 20.99 20.14 17.25
CA GLY A 72 22.22 19.71 17.94
C GLY A 72 21.97 18.87 19.19
N THR A 73 20.73 18.47 19.47
CA THR A 73 20.38 17.66 20.65
C THR A 73 21.03 16.28 20.61
N ILE A 74 21.28 15.74 19.41
CA ILE A 74 21.97 14.44 19.23
C ILE A 74 23.41 14.49 19.76
N GLU A 75 24.12 15.62 19.63
CA GLU A 75 25.44 15.79 20.16
C GLU A 75 25.44 15.76 21.71
N GLN A 76 24.45 16.35 22.34
CA GLN A 76 24.27 16.31 23.79
C GLN A 76 23.97 14.89 24.29
N ILE A 77 23.24 14.08 23.52
CA ILE A 77 22.96 12.68 23.85
C ILE A 77 24.24 11.83 23.76
N ASN A 78 25.15 12.14 22.84
CA ASN A 78 26.38 11.39 22.65
C ASN A 78 27.35 11.53 23.86
N VAL A 79 27.25 12.58 24.66
CA VAL A 79 28.07 12.77 25.88
C VAL A 79 27.40 12.19 27.15
N THR A 80 26.15 11.74 27.04
CA THR A 80 25.46 11.06 28.15
C THR A 80 25.70 9.55 28.12
N PRO A 81 25.67 8.84 29.26
CA PRO A 81 25.86 7.38 29.30
C PRO A 81 24.66 6.57 28.76
N ILE A 82 23.77 7.19 28.03
CA ILE A 82 22.58 6.53 27.44
C ILE A 82 22.99 5.78 26.18
N LYS A 83 22.61 4.50 26.09
CA LYS A 83 22.89 3.70 24.91
C LYS A 83 21.99 4.17 23.74
N LYS A 84 22.56 4.36 22.56
CA LYS A 84 21.90 4.89 21.36
C LYS A 84 20.58 4.17 21.00
N TYR A 85 20.52 2.85 21.23
CA TYR A 85 19.31 2.09 20.93
C TYR A 85 18.12 2.43 21.85
N HIS A 86 18.38 2.81 23.12
CA HIS A 86 17.30 3.25 24.02
C HIS A 86 16.66 4.56 23.52
N PHE A 87 17.48 5.47 23.01
CA PHE A 87 17.01 6.70 22.41
C PHE A 87 16.15 6.44 21.18
N ILE A 88 16.63 5.59 20.25
CA ILE A 88 15.90 5.24 19.03
C ILE A 88 14.58 4.55 19.37
N LEU A 89 14.61 3.53 20.24
CA LEU A 89 13.39 2.81 20.65
C LEU A 89 12.38 3.72 21.36
N GLY A 90 12.86 4.59 22.25
CA GLY A 90 12.01 5.57 22.93
C GLY A 90 11.26 6.51 21.98
N LYS A 91 11.82 6.74 20.80
CA LYS A 91 11.18 7.53 19.74
C LYS A 91 10.26 6.70 18.83
N LEU A 92 10.68 5.49 18.48
CA LEU A 92 9.89 4.63 17.59
C LEU A 92 8.60 4.13 18.22
N ILE A 93 8.60 3.82 19.52
CA ILE A 93 7.44 3.30 20.24
C ILE A 93 6.23 4.25 20.15
N PRO A 94 6.35 5.56 20.48
CA PRO A 94 5.21 6.47 20.36
C PRO A 94 4.74 6.61 18.90
N PHE A 95 5.62 6.62 17.92
CA PHE A 95 5.22 6.68 16.51
C PHE A 95 4.52 5.41 16.04
N TRP A 96 4.94 4.26 16.55
CA TRP A 96 4.26 3.01 16.32
C TRP A 96 2.83 3.02 16.88
N VAL A 97 2.65 3.53 18.10
CA VAL A 97 1.31 3.67 18.72
C VAL A 97 0.44 4.64 17.91
N ILE A 98 0.99 5.76 17.46
CA ILE A 98 0.28 6.73 16.61
C ILE A 98 -0.12 6.07 15.28
N GLY A 99 0.76 5.28 14.66
CA GLY A 99 0.45 4.55 13.43
C GLY A 99 -0.71 3.56 13.59
N VAL A 100 -0.73 2.80 14.69
CA VAL A 100 -1.86 1.90 15.03
C VAL A 100 -3.14 2.70 15.25
N PHE A 101 -3.06 3.84 15.94
CA PHE A 101 -4.21 4.70 16.19
C PHE A 101 -4.80 5.27 14.90
N VAL A 102 -3.96 5.81 14.02
CA VAL A 102 -4.38 6.33 12.70
C VAL A 102 -5.03 5.23 11.87
N PHE A 103 -4.44 4.03 11.85
CA PHE A 103 -5.04 2.90 11.16
C PHE A 103 -6.40 2.53 11.73
N THR A 104 -6.53 2.48 13.05
CA THR A 104 -7.80 2.16 13.73
C THR A 104 -8.88 3.19 13.42
N LEU A 105 -8.54 4.48 13.45
CA LEU A 105 -9.46 5.55 13.05
C LEU A 105 -9.89 5.40 11.59
N GLY A 106 -8.97 5.09 10.69
CA GLY A 106 -9.28 4.86 9.29
C GLY A 106 -10.15 3.62 9.06
N LEU A 107 -9.85 2.53 9.75
CA LEU A 107 -10.61 1.28 9.64
C LEU A 107 -12.03 1.42 10.19
N VAL A 108 -12.17 1.99 11.40
CA VAL A 108 -13.48 2.12 12.05
C VAL A 108 -14.25 3.32 11.50
N GLY A 109 -13.60 4.48 11.37
CA GLY A 109 -14.25 5.72 10.95
C GLY A 109 -14.58 5.70 9.46
N VAL A 110 -13.58 5.49 8.62
CA VAL A 110 -13.76 5.59 7.17
C VAL A 110 -14.30 4.29 6.59
N ALA A 111 -13.60 3.15 6.80
CA ALA A 111 -13.98 1.91 6.14
C ALA A 111 -15.35 1.41 6.63
N ARG A 112 -15.58 1.36 7.95
CA ARG A 112 -16.81 0.79 8.52
C ARG A 112 -17.98 1.76 8.52
N ILE A 113 -17.78 3.01 9.00
CA ILE A 113 -18.90 3.97 9.17
C ILE A 113 -19.27 4.61 7.84
N ALA A 114 -18.29 5.09 7.05
CA ALA A 114 -18.57 5.79 5.80
C ALA A 114 -18.93 4.85 4.64
N TYR A 115 -18.25 3.70 4.52
CA TYR A 115 -18.41 2.78 3.40
C TYR A 115 -19.04 1.44 3.74
N GLY A 116 -19.31 1.14 5.03
CA GLY A 116 -19.87 -0.13 5.46
C GLY A 116 -18.97 -1.34 5.20
N ILE A 117 -17.69 -1.12 4.98
CA ILE A 117 -16.72 -2.18 4.68
C ILE A 117 -16.32 -2.86 5.98
N VAL A 118 -16.69 -4.13 6.11
CA VAL A 118 -16.31 -4.96 7.26
C VAL A 118 -15.24 -5.96 6.79
N PRO A 119 -14.08 -6.04 7.47
CA PRO A 119 -13.08 -7.05 7.14
C PRO A 119 -13.67 -8.46 7.33
N LEU A 120 -13.60 -9.27 6.28
CA LEU A 120 -14.10 -10.65 6.27
C LEU A 120 -13.19 -11.62 7.06
N GLY A 121 -11.97 -11.18 7.39
CA GLY A 121 -10.97 -11.98 8.11
C GLY A 121 -10.92 -11.68 9.61
N SER A 122 -10.03 -12.37 10.31
CA SER A 122 -9.78 -12.14 11.73
C SER A 122 -9.11 -10.78 11.95
N VAL A 123 -9.79 -9.90 12.68
CA VAL A 123 -9.29 -8.56 13.04
C VAL A 123 -7.93 -8.63 13.78
N PRO A 124 -7.71 -9.55 14.73
CA PRO A 124 -6.41 -9.69 15.39
C PRO A 124 -5.25 -9.97 14.43
N LEU A 125 -5.48 -10.79 13.41
CA LEU A 125 -4.46 -11.08 12.39
C LEU A 125 -4.11 -9.82 11.58
N LEU A 126 -5.11 -9.00 11.25
CA LEU A 126 -4.91 -7.73 10.57
C LEU A 126 -4.03 -6.78 11.40
N TYR A 127 -4.28 -6.68 12.72
CA TYR A 127 -3.46 -5.86 13.61
C TYR A 127 -2.05 -6.44 13.82
N ALA A 128 -1.89 -7.75 13.85
CA ALA A 128 -0.57 -8.38 13.91
C ALA A 128 0.26 -8.04 12.65
N TYR A 129 -0.36 -8.13 11.48
CA TYR A 129 0.28 -7.73 10.21
C TYR A 129 0.63 -6.24 10.21
N LEU A 130 -0.31 -5.38 10.65
CA LEU A 130 -0.07 -3.94 10.78
C LEU A 130 1.10 -3.64 11.72
N ALA A 131 1.22 -4.34 12.83
CA ALA A 131 2.30 -4.16 13.78
C ALA A 131 3.69 -4.38 13.15
N VAL A 132 3.84 -5.47 12.39
CA VAL A 132 5.08 -5.77 11.66
C VAL A 132 5.31 -4.77 10.53
N PHE A 133 4.26 -4.42 9.80
CA PHE A 133 4.32 -3.42 8.73
C PHE A 133 4.81 -2.06 9.24
N LEU A 134 4.27 -1.58 10.36
CA LEU A 134 4.71 -0.33 10.99
C LEU A 134 6.18 -0.33 11.39
N VAL A 135 6.72 -1.46 11.86
CA VAL A 135 8.15 -1.57 12.17
C VAL A 135 8.99 -1.35 10.89
N ALA A 136 8.57 -1.94 9.77
CA ALA A 136 9.24 -1.75 8.48
C ALA A 136 9.17 -0.29 8.01
N VAL A 137 7.97 0.32 8.08
CA VAL A 137 7.72 1.72 7.71
C VAL A 137 8.57 2.69 8.55
N LEU A 138 8.60 2.50 9.86
CA LEU A 138 9.42 3.31 10.76
C LEU A 138 10.91 3.10 10.50
N GLY A 139 11.34 1.87 10.14
CA GLY A 139 12.71 1.57 9.71
C GLY A 139 13.12 2.36 8.47
N ILE A 140 12.22 2.51 7.49
CA ILE A 140 12.45 3.37 6.32
C ILE A 140 12.59 4.84 6.73
N GLY A 141 11.74 5.33 7.64
CA GLY A 141 11.86 6.67 8.21
C GLY A 141 13.19 6.91 8.89
N LEU A 142 13.71 5.92 9.65
CA LEU A 142 15.04 5.94 10.24
C LEU A 142 16.15 6.02 9.19
N LEU A 143 16.06 5.21 8.14
CA LEU A 143 17.02 5.26 7.03
C LEU A 143 17.09 6.64 6.41
N ILE A 144 15.93 7.23 6.08
CA ILE A 144 15.85 8.59 5.53
C ILE A 144 16.50 9.60 6.46
N SER A 145 16.25 9.50 7.77
CA SER A 145 16.83 10.40 8.77
C SER A 145 18.35 10.27 8.85
N THR A 146 18.92 9.12 8.50
CA THR A 146 20.37 8.90 8.50
C THR A 146 21.05 9.68 7.37
N TYR A 147 20.42 9.72 6.20
CA TYR A 147 20.95 10.40 5.02
C TYR A 147 20.62 11.90 4.96
N SER A 148 19.72 12.36 5.82
CA SER A 148 19.26 13.76 5.81
C SER A 148 19.90 14.54 6.96
N GLU A 149 20.38 15.75 6.66
CA GLU A 149 20.91 16.70 7.64
C GLU A 149 19.88 17.75 8.03
N THR A 150 18.97 18.09 7.10
CA THR A 150 17.92 19.10 7.31
C THR A 150 16.54 18.50 7.16
N GLN A 151 15.54 19.07 7.86
CA GLN A 151 14.14 18.64 7.75
C GLN A 151 13.64 18.75 6.32
N GLN A 152 14.03 19.79 5.57
CA GLN A 152 13.63 19.98 4.18
C GLN A 152 14.17 18.85 3.28
N GLN A 153 15.40 18.43 3.48
CA GLN A 153 16.00 17.30 2.78
C GLN A 153 15.29 16.01 3.12
N ALA A 154 14.99 15.77 4.41
CA ALA A 154 14.24 14.61 4.85
C ALA A 154 12.83 14.55 4.23
N MET A 155 12.11 15.68 4.16
CA MET A 155 10.80 15.76 3.50
C MET A 155 10.89 15.36 2.03
N SER A 156 11.86 15.89 1.29
CA SER A 156 12.04 15.59 -0.13
C SER A 156 12.37 14.13 -0.39
N LEU A 157 13.28 13.56 0.42
CA LEU A 157 13.64 12.14 0.32
C LEU A 157 12.46 11.23 0.71
N ALA A 158 11.75 11.56 1.78
CA ALA A 158 10.57 10.80 2.21
C ALA A 158 9.47 10.83 1.14
N PHE A 159 9.21 12.00 0.54
CA PHE A 159 8.24 12.13 -0.54
C PHE A 159 8.63 11.25 -1.74
N PHE A 160 9.88 11.28 -2.17
CA PHE A 160 10.36 10.47 -3.29
C PHE A 160 10.21 8.96 -3.00
N VAL A 161 10.63 8.51 -1.82
CA VAL A 161 10.52 7.10 -1.42
C VAL A 161 9.06 6.65 -1.38
N ILE A 162 8.18 7.44 -0.75
CA ILE A 162 6.74 7.14 -0.67
C ILE A 162 6.12 7.10 -2.07
N MET A 163 6.48 8.04 -2.95
CA MET A 163 5.98 8.08 -4.32
C MET A 163 6.38 6.82 -5.11
N VAL A 164 7.62 6.36 -4.94
CA VAL A 164 8.08 5.10 -5.55
C VAL A 164 7.26 3.92 -5.03
N PHE A 165 7.00 3.83 -3.73
CA PHE A 165 6.17 2.76 -3.16
C PHE A 165 4.74 2.79 -3.68
N ILE A 166 4.12 3.97 -3.79
CA ILE A 166 2.75 4.11 -4.32
C ILE A 166 2.69 3.72 -5.81
N LEU A 167 3.73 4.06 -6.60
CA LEU A 167 3.77 3.70 -8.02
C LEU A 167 4.01 2.21 -8.26
N LEU A 168 4.68 1.53 -7.32
CA LEU A 168 4.95 0.09 -7.40
C LEU A 168 3.82 -0.78 -6.79
N SER A 169 2.88 -0.19 -6.07
CA SER A 169 1.74 -0.84 -5.43
C SER A 169 0.57 -1.01 -6.41
#